data_31ef95bb1cf7b8afbc6acfc3f64efe59
#
_entry.id   31ef95bb1cf7b8afbc6acfc3f64efe59
#
_cell.length_a   1.000
_cell.length_b   1.000
_cell.length_c   1.000
_cell.angle_alpha   90.00
_cell.angle_beta   90.00
_cell.angle_gamma   90.00
#
_symmetry.space_group_name_H-M   'P 1'
#
loop_
_entity.id
_entity.type
_entity.pdbx_description
1 polymer ?
#
loop_
_entity_poly.entity_id
_entity_poly.type
_entity_poly.pdbx_seq_one_letter_code
_entity_poly.pdbx_strand_id
1 'polypeptide(L)'
;MRHRHGYRKLGRTSAHRKALLANLAISLIEHGKIETTAVKAKELRSYIEKLITVAGKGDSNAHRAVFAALQNKEATKKLVNEIAPQYVERAGGYTRITRTRIRRGDATTMAFIELV
;
A
#
# COMPACT_ATOMS: atom_id res chain seq x y z
N MET A 1 -18.86 21.05 -3.39
CA MET A 1 -17.92 20.00 -3.81
C MET A 1 -16.53 20.26 -3.21
N ARG A 2 -15.94 19.24 -2.59
CA ARG A 2 -14.64 19.36 -1.95
C ARG A 2 -13.54 18.85 -2.90
N HIS A 3 -12.82 19.74 -3.51
CA HIS A 3 -11.85 19.40 -4.55
C HIS A 3 -10.54 18.80 -4.07
N ARG A 4 -10.24 18.78 -2.77
CA ARG A 4 -8.96 18.29 -2.23
C ARG A 4 -9.10 17.03 -1.38
N HIS A 5 -10.23 16.35 -1.46
CA HIS A 5 -10.53 15.20 -0.61
C HIS A 5 -10.78 13.93 -1.44
N GLY A 6 -9.86 13.63 -2.36
CA GLY A 6 -9.94 12.43 -3.20
C GLY A 6 -9.54 11.14 -2.49
N TYR A 7 -9.46 11.13 -1.15
CA TYR A 7 -9.09 9.97 -0.35
C TYR A 7 -10.20 9.61 0.64
N ARG A 8 -10.20 8.35 1.07
CA ARG A 8 -11.14 7.87 2.07
C ARG A 8 -10.51 7.97 3.46
N LYS A 9 -11.26 8.51 4.42
CA LYS A 9 -10.77 8.69 5.80
C LYS A 9 -10.80 7.39 6.60
N LEU A 10 -11.57 6.41 6.19
CA LEU A 10 -11.69 5.10 6.84
C LEU A 10 -12.15 5.19 8.30
N GLY A 11 -12.89 6.26 8.64
CA GLY A 11 -13.42 6.46 9.99
C GLY A 11 -12.34 6.73 11.04
N ARG A 12 -11.16 7.23 10.64
CA ARG A 12 -10.01 7.39 11.55
C ARG A 12 -9.42 8.80 11.45
N THR A 13 -8.71 9.21 12.52
CA THR A 13 -7.93 10.45 12.50
C THR A 13 -6.78 10.32 11.49
N SER A 14 -6.18 11.45 11.11
CA SER A 14 -5.07 11.46 10.15
C SER A 14 -3.91 10.58 10.58
N ALA A 15 -3.49 10.69 11.87
CA ALA A 15 -2.38 9.89 12.38
C ALA A 15 -2.71 8.40 12.37
N HIS A 16 -3.91 8.03 12.82
CA HIS A 16 -4.35 6.64 12.85
C HIS A 16 -4.46 6.06 11.44
N ARG A 17 -4.96 6.85 10.48
CA ARG A 17 -5.07 6.41 9.09
C ARG A 17 -3.70 6.18 8.47
N LYS A 18 -2.73 7.05 8.71
CA LYS A 18 -1.36 6.85 8.24
C LYS A 18 -0.76 5.57 8.80
N ALA A 19 -0.94 5.31 10.09
CA ALA A 19 -0.45 4.09 10.73
C ALA A 19 -1.11 2.85 10.12
N LEU A 20 -2.41 2.90 9.88
CA LEU A 20 -3.14 1.80 9.26
C LEU A 20 -2.57 1.47 7.87
N LEU A 21 -2.42 2.49 7.03
CA LEU A 21 -1.91 2.30 5.68
C LEU A 21 -0.46 1.81 5.68
N ALA A 22 0.37 2.34 6.57
CA ALA A 22 1.75 1.89 6.71
C ALA A 22 1.81 0.42 7.11
N ASN A 23 1.00 -0.01 8.09
CA ASN A 23 0.97 -1.39 8.53
C ASN A 23 0.46 -2.34 7.45
N LEU A 24 -0.57 -1.92 6.71
CA LEU A 24 -1.06 -2.71 5.58
C LEU A 24 0.00 -2.85 4.49
N ALA A 25 0.72 -1.76 4.21
CA ALA A 25 1.79 -1.77 3.23
C ALA A 25 2.92 -2.72 3.65
N ILE A 26 3.30 -2.70 4.92
CA ILE A 26 4.31 -3.62 5.46
C ILE A 26 3.87 -5.08 5.26
N SER A 27 2.62 -5.39 5.58
CA SER A 27 2.07 -6.73 5.40
C SER A 27 2.09 -7.15 3.93
N LEU A 28 1.72 -6.25 3.03
CA LEU A 28 1.73 -6.53 1.61
C LEU A 28 3.15 -6.79 1.10
N ILE A 29 4.12 -5.98 1.56
CA ILE A 29 5.53 -6.17 1.19
C ILE A 29 6.03 -7.53 1.67
N GLU A 30 5.69 -7.92 2.89
CA GLU A 30 6.14 -9.19 3.45
C GLU A 30 5.54 -10.40 2.74
N HIS A 31 4.26 -10.35 2.42
CA HIS A 31 3.53 -11.51 1.93
C HIS A 31 3.22 -11.49 0.43
N GLY A 32 3.33 -10.34 -0.22
CA GLY A 32 3.03 -10.20 -1.64
C GLY A 32 1.55 -10.16 -1.97
N LYS A 33 0.70 -10.66 -1.08
CA LYS A 33 -0.75 -10.71 -1.26
C LYS A 33 -1.41 -10.77 0.11
N ILE A 34 -2.38 -9.90 0.35
CA ILE A 34 -3.16 -9.91 1.60
C ILE A 34 -4.65 -9.75 1.31
N GLU A 35 -5.48 -10.24 2.23
CA GLU A 35 -6.92 -10.03 2.17
C GLU A 35 -7.31 -8.95 3.17
N THR A 36 -8.10 -7.97 2.73
CA THR A 36 -8.61 -6.89 3.57
C THR A 36 -9.95 -6.44 3.02
N THR A 37 -10.56 -5.41 3.64
CA THR A 37 -11.80 -4.87 3.09
C THR A 37 -11.51 -4.19 1.75
N ALA A 38 -12.48 -4.21 0.83
CA ALA A 38 -12.31 -3.61 -0.49
C ALA A 38 -11.97 -2.12 -0.40
N VAL A 39 -12.55 -1.41 0.57
CA VAL A 39 -12.29 0.03 0.77
C VAL A 39 -10.84 0.25 1.19
N LYS A 40 -10.34 -0.53 2.16
CA LYS A 40 -8.95 -0.43 2.60
C LYS A 40 -7.98 -0.80 1.48
N ALA A 41 -8.32 -1.81 0.68
CA ALA A 41 -7.49 -2.22 -0.45
C ALA A 41 -7.34 -1.09 -1.47
N LYS A 42 -8.41 -0.36 -1.76
CA LYS A 42 -8.37 0.76 -2.70
C LYS A 42 -7.48 1.90 -2.19
N GLU A 43 -7.55 2.22 -0.91
CA GLU A 43 -6.68 3.25 -0.34
C GLU A 43 -5.23 2.78 -0.27
N LEU A 44 -5.01 1.52 0.10
CA LEU A 44 -3.66 0.95 0.13
C LEU A 44 -3.01 0.95 -1.25
N ARG A 45 -3.78 0.67 -2.30
CA ARG A 45 -3.28 0.68 -3.67
C ARG A 45 -2.60 2.01 -4.00
N SER A 46 -3.29 3.12 -3.76
CA SER A 46 -2.73 4.44 -4.02
C SER A 46 -1.46 4.69 -3.20
N TYR A 47 -1.49 4.29 -1.93
CA TYR A 47 -0.38 4.48 -1.01
C TYR A 47 0.86 3.67 -1.42
N ILE A 48 0.68 2.37 -1.65
CA ILE A 48 1.81 1.48 -1.94
C ILE A 48 2.40 1.75 -3.34
N GLU A 49 1.58 2.11 -4.31
CA GLU A 49 2.08 2.41 -5.66
C GLU A 49 2.97 3.65 -5.67
N LYS A 50 2.64 4.65 -4.87
CA LYS A 50 3.50 5.83 -4.72
C LYS A 50 4.84 5.46 -4.08
N LEU A 51 4.81 4.58 -3.08
CA LEU A 51 6.04 4.11 -2.45
C LEU A 51 6.91 3.31 -3.41
N ILE A 52 6.32 2.46 -4.22
CA ILE A 52 7.06 1.68 -5.23
C ILE A 52 7.72 2.61 -6.24
N THR A 53 7.02 3.64 -6.68
CA THR A 53 7.57 4.62 -7.62
C THR A 53 8.78 5.33 -7.01
N VAL A 54 8.69 5.78 -5.77
CA VAL A 54 9.80 6.41 -5.05
C VAL A 54 10.95 5.42 -4.86
N ALA A 55 10.64 4.20 -4.44
CA ALA A 55 11.63 3.16 -4.19
C ALA A 55 12.38 2.76 -5.47
N GLY A 56 11.74 2.92 -6.63
CA GLY A 56 12.33 2.58 -7.91
C GLY A 56 13.59 3.37 -8.26
N LYS A 57 13.82 4.50 -7.60
CA LYS A 57 15.04 5.28 -7.79
C LYS A 57 16.27 4.59 -7.19
N GLY A 58 16.08 3.76 -6.17
CA GLY A 58 17.12 2.89 -5.63
C GLY A 58 18.26 3.56 -4.88
N ASP A 59 18.23 4.88 -4.68
CA ASP A 59 19.31 5.61 -4.04
C ASP A 59 19.06 5.79 -2.53
N SER A 60 19.99 6.49 -1.84
CA SER A 60 19.86 6.77 -0.42
C SER A 60 18.61 7.57 -0.09
N ASN A 61 18.24 8.50 -0.97
CA ASN A 61 17.05 9.32 -0.77
C ASN A 61 15.79 8.47 -0.86
N ALA A 62 15.76 7.47 -1.75
CA ALA A 62 14.65 6.54 -1.85
C ALA A 62 14.49 5.73 -0.56
N HIS A 63 15.59 5.19 -0.01
CA HIS A 63 15.56 4.49 1.28
C HIS A 63 15.02 5.37 2.39
N ARG A 64 15.49 6.62 2.47
CA ARG A 64 15.03 7.56 3.51
C ARG A 64 13.55 7.86 3.39
N ALA A 65 13.07 8.11 2.17
CA ALA A 65 11.67 8.43 1.94
C ALA A 65 10.75 7.26 2.28
N VAL A 66 11.12 6.04 1.88
CA VAL A 66 10.34 4.84 2.18
C VAL A 66 10.36 4.56 3.68
N PHE A 67 11.52 4.67 4.32
CA PHE A 67 11.62 4.45 5.77
C PHE A 67 10.81 5.49 6.55
N ALA A 68 10.80 6.74 6.11
CA ALA A 68 9.99 7.78 6.76
C ALA A 68 8.50 7.41 6.74
N ALA A 69 8.03 6.77 5.68
CA ALA A 69 6.64 6.35 5.55
C ALA A 69 6.34 5.08 6.35
N LEU A 70 7.19 4.06 6.25
CA LEU A 70 6.93 2.74 6.83
C LEU A 70 7.43 2.57 8.26
N GLN A 71 8.52 3.23 8.63
CA GLN A 71 9.16 3.09 9.95
C GLN A 71 9.56 1.64 10.26
N ASN A 72 9.95 0.89 9.22
CA ASN A 72 10.34 -0.51 9.36
C ASN A 72 11.52 -0.77 8.42
N LYS A 73 12.67 -1.11 9.01
CA LYS A 73 13.91 -1.32 8.24
C LYS A 73 13.82 -2.48 7.25
N GLU A 74 13.27 -3.60 7.71
CA GLU A 74 13.20 -4.82 6.88
C GLU A 74 12.28 -4.62 5.69
N ALA A 75 11.11 -4.03 5.92
CA ALA A 75 10.16 -3.74 4.84
C ALA A 75 10.76 -2.73 3.86
N THR A 76 11.45 -1.70 4.36
CA THR A 76 12.12 -0.71 3.51
C THR A 76 13.16 -1.35 2.61
N LYS A 77 14.02 -2.18 3.18
CA LYS A 77 15.05 -2.89 2.40
C LYS A 77 14.43 -3.78 1.35
N LYS A 78 13.42 -4.54 1.73
CA LYS A 78 12.75 -5.44 0.80
C LYS A 78 12.10 -4.68 -0.35
N LEU A 79 11.41 -3.58 -0.04
CA LEU A 79 10.76 -2.78 -1.06
C LEU A 79 11.78 -2.18 -2.04
N VAL A 80 12.82 -1.54 -1.55
CA VAL A 80 13.79 -0.83 -2.39
C VAL A 80 14.71 -1.80 -3.14
N ASN A 81 15.15 -2.89 -2.49
CA ASN A 81 16.16 -3.78 -3.07
C ASN A 81 15.57 -4.94 -3.87
N GLU A 82 14.39 -5.42 -3.51
CA GLU A 82 13.82 -6.62 -4.12
C GLU A 82 12.57 -6.37 -4.95
N ILE A 83 11.65 -5.56 -4.45
CA ILE A 83 10.34 -5.37 -5.10
C ILE A 83 10.39 -4.29 -6.18
N ALA A 84 10.84 -3.08 -5.82
CA ALA A 84 10.83 -1.96 -6.75
C ALA A 84 11.65 -2.19 -8.04
N PRO A 85 12.80 -2.88 -8.00
CA PRO A 85 13.53 -3.15 -9.22
C PRO A 85 12.77 -3.94 -10.27
N GLN A 86 11.77 -4.74 -9.85
CA GLN A 86 10.93 -5.50 -10.77
C GLN A 86 9.99 -4.63 -11.59
N TYR A 87 9.75 -3.39 -11.14
CA TYR A 87 8.75 -2.49 -11.74
C TYR A 87 9.35 -1.24 -12.36
N VAL A 88 10.67 -1.16 -12.47
CA VAL A 88 11.37 0.05 -12.96
C VAL A 88 10.86 0.48 -14.33
N GLU A 89 10.57 -0.48 -15.21
CA GLU A 89 10.11 -0.20 -16.56
C GLU A 89 8.58 -0.05 -16.68
N ARG A 90 7.86 -0.27 -15.58
CA ARG A 90 6.41 -0.18 -15.57
C ARG A 90 5.97 1.17 -15.00
N ALA A 91 5.13 1.87 -15.71
CA ALA A 91 4.64 3.21 -15.31
C ALA A 91 3.34 3.10 -14.52
N GLY A 92 3.38 2.50 -13.34
CA GLY A 92 2.20 2.31 -12.50
C GLY A 92 1.55 0.95 -12.69
N GLY A 93 0.41 0.72 -12.04
CA GLY A 93 -0.30 -0.55 -12.13
C GLY A 93 0.44 -1.70 -11.49
N TYR A 94 1.10 -1.46 -10.35
CA TYR A 94 1.92 -2.47 -9.67
C TYR A 94 1.11 -3.44 -8.83
N THR A 95 -0.17 -3.14 -8.61
CA THR A 95 -1.02 -3.94 -7.74
C THR A 95 -2.29 -4.37 -8.47
N ARG A 96 -2.90 -5.45 -7.96
CA ARG A 96 -4.18 -5.94 -8.43
C ARG A 96 -5.10 -6.16 -7.24
N ILE A 97 -6.35 -5.71 -7.37
CA ILE A 97 -7.38 -5.90 -6.36
C ILE A 97 -8.44 -6.82 -6.92
N THR A 98 -8.71 -7.93 -6.21
CA THR A 98 -9.73 -8.91 -6.62
C THR A 98 -10.70 -9.12 -5.47
N ARG A 99 -11.99 -8.85 -5.69
CA ARG A 99 -13.02 -9.09 -4.67
C ARG A 99 -13.15 -10.58 -4.41
N THR A 100 -13.28 -10.96 -3.14
CA THR A 100 -13.31 -12.37 -2.73
C THR A 100 -14.65 -12.81 -2.18
N ARG A 101 -15.11 -12.15 -1.12
CA ARG A 101 -16.29 -12.59 -0.40
C ARG A 101 -16.94 -11.44 0.37
N ILE A 102 -18.11 -11.71 0.91
CA ILE A 102 -18.78 -10.79 1.82
C ILE A 102 -18.58 -11.35 3.23
N ARG A 103 -17.98 -10.52 4.12
CA ARG A 103 -17.67 -10.95 5.48
C ARG A 103 -18.96 -11.16 6.29
N ARG A 104 -18.99 -12.22 7.07
CA ARG A 104 -20.10 -12.47 7.99
C ARG A 104 -20.10 -11.42 9.10
N GLY A 105 -21.28 -11.07 9.58
CA GLY A 105 -21.47 -10.13 10.67
C GLY A 105 -21.83 -8.73 10.18
N ASP A 106 -20.97 -8.08 9.42
CA ASP A 106 -21.20 -6.72 8.95
C ASP A 106 -21.40 -6.60 7.43
N ALA A 107 -21.41 -7.73 6.72
CA ALA A 107 -21.61 -7.80 5.27
C ALA A 107 -20.61 -6.93 4.48
N THR A 108 -19.40 -6.74 5.00
CA THR A 108 -18.35 -5.98 4.35
C THR A 108 -17.77 -6.75 3.16
N THR A 109 -17.61 -6.09 2.03
CA THR A 109 -16.95 -6.69 0.86
C THR A 109 -15.47 -6.82 1.13
N MET A 110 -14.95 -8.05 1.01
CA MET A 110 -13.53 -8.34 1.16
C MET A 110 -12.84 -8.42 -0.20
N ALA A 111 -11.55 -8.19 -0.22
CA ALA A 111 -10.77 -8.25 -1.44
C ALA A 111 -9.32 -8.64 -1.14
N PHE A 112 -8.70 -9.32 -2.09
CA PHE A 112 -7.25 -9.46 -2.10
C PHE A 112 -6.63 -8.25 -2.80
N ILE A 113 -5.53 -7.77 -2.23
CA ILE A 113 -4.62 -6.87 -2.95
C ILE A 113 -3.29 -7.59 -3.05
N GLU A 114 -2.70 -7.58 -4.25
CA GLU A 114 -1.45 -8.29 -4.50
C GLU A 114 -0.54 -7.48 -5.40
N LEU A 115 0.77 -7.73 -5.26
CA LEU A 115 1.76 -7.19 -6.18
C LEU A 115 1.76 -8.04 -7.45
N VAL A 116 1.68 -7.39 -8.59
CA VAL A 116 1.55 -8.07 -9.88
C VAL A 116 2.88 -8.66 -10.38
#